data_c6ebda344e28b3614045d160ba1a8d85
#
_entry.id   c6ebda344e28b3614045d160ba1a8d85
#
_cell.length_a   1.000
_cell.length_b   1.000
_cell.length_c   1.000
_cell.angle_alpha   90.00
_cell.angle_beta   90.00
_cell.angle_gamma   90.00
#
_symmetry.space_group_name_H-M   'P 1'
#
loop_
_entity.id
_entity.type
_entity.pdbx_description
1 polymer ?
#
loop_
_entity_poly.entity_id
_entity_poly.type
_entity_poly.pdbx_seq_one_letter_code
_entity_poly.pdbx_strand_id
1 'polypeptide(L)'
;NLTNLNASATGWEQVATGLGTGIYNSAQTNVGVGTTIPRFNLHLGGPGFARTALFVEGNSIFHAGIAASDITVGVITANNFRLNNSSTGHINAGIVTTGRLIVGTSGNVITSTSDSKIGFGTVSPRSPVDIESRVRLKSYHEAVKSVSSASGNVNIDLSVAQNFTLTTTENVTQFTLLNTPDDVTTFTLKIVQGSTGRSVGIDTFKNSGGTGIPVYWPGGILPVVTVGAGKSDIYSFKSFNGCAELYGVVGGQNFG
;
A
#
# COMPACT_ATOMS: atom_id res chain seq x y z
N ASN A 1 31.87 12.19 47.47
CA ASN A 1 32.46 11.71 48.71
C ASN A 1 31.48 10.74 49.42
N LEU A 2 31.77 9.44 49.39
CA LEU A 2 31.05 8.42 50.17
C LEU A 2 31.58 8.40 51.60
N THR A 3 31.30 9.47 52.37
CA THR A 3 31.86 9.64 53.69
C THR A 3 31.21 8.82 54.82
N ASN A 4 30.18 7.99 54.50
CA ASN A 4 29.45 7.16 55.45
C ASN A 4 29.19 5.72 55.03
N LEU A 5 30.05 5.15 54.17
CA LEU A 5 30.08 3.72 53.99
C LEU A 5 30.90 3.08 55.10
N ASN A 6 30.21 2.43 56.04
CA ASN A 6 30.86 1.60 57.06
C ASN A 6 31.37 0.30 56.35
N ALA A 7 32.60 0.37 55.85
CA ALA A 7 33.21 -0.68 55.05
C ALA A 7 33.38 -2.03 55.80
N SER A 8 33.29 -2.04 57.11
CA SER A 8 33.51 -3.27 57.88
C SER A 8 32.26 -4.15 58.01
N ALA A 9 31.08 -3.70 57.63
CA ALA A 9 29.83 -4.44 57.78
C ALA A 9 29.15 -4.84 56.49
N THR A 10 29.56 -4.36 55.31
CA THR A 10 28.74 -4.40 54.10
C THR A 10 29.38 -5.01 52.86
N GLY A 11 30.67 -5.40 52.92
CA GLY A 11 31.34 -5.94 51.73
C GLY A 11 31.53 -4.99 50.55
N TRP A 12 31.35 -3.67 50.78
CA TRP A 12 31.61 -2.66 49.77
C TRP A 12 33.02 -2.17 49.82
N GLU A 13 33.75 -2.28 48.74
CA GLU A 13 35.13 -1.82 48.62
C GLU A 13 35.25 -0.74 47.54
N GLN A 14 36.06 0.27 47.82
CA GLN A 14 36.48 1.24 46.85
C GLN A 14 37.77 0.79 46.18
N VAL A 15 37.74 0.56 44.88
CA VAL A 15 38.90 0.14 44.13
C VAL A 15 39.36 1.26 43.24
N ALA A 16 40.62 1.66 43.40
CA ALA A 16 41.30 2.54 42.46
C ALA A 16 41.65 1.73 41.21
N THR A 17 40.96 1.95 40.12
CA THR A 17 41.33 1.43 38.80
C THR A 17 42.11 2.49 38.04
N GLY A 18 42.98 2.11 37.10
CA GLY A 18 43.75 3.07 36.30
C GLY A 18 42.89 4.08 35.49
N LEU A 19 41.57 3.93 35.51
CA LEU A 19 40.57 4.78 34.83
C LEU A 19 39.64 5.54 35.78
N GLY A 20 39.84 5.39 37.09
CA GLY A 20 39.01 6.04 38.12
C GLY A 20 38.76 5.14 39.32
N THR A 21 37.84 5.58 40.19
CA THR A 21 37.47 4.83 41.40
C THR A 21 36.14 4.15 41.19
N GLY A 22 36.11 2.81 41.28
CA GLY A 22 34.90 2.00 41.22
C GLY A 22 34.46 1.53 42.60
N ILE A 23 33.19 1.18 42.74
CA ILE A 23 32.62 0.52 43.91
C ILE A 23 32.14 -0.85 43.44
N TYR A 24 32.53 -1.90 44.13
CA TYR A 24 32.05 -3.24 43.85
C TYR A 24 31.70 -3.97 45.14
N ASN A 25 30.87 -5.01 45.01
CA ASN A 25 30.50 -5.86 46.13
C ASN A 25 31.40 -7.12 46.14
N SER A 26 32.35 -7.20 47.08
CA SER A 26 33.28 -8.32 47.21
C SER A 26 32.62 -9.60 47.72
N ALA A 27 31.48 -9.52 48.36
CA ALA A 27 30.74 -10.67 48.89
C ALA A 27 29.91 -11.40 47.82
N GLN A 28 29.89 -10.94 46.58
CA GLN A 28 29.11 -11.53 45.46
C GLN A 28 27.60 -11.71 45.77
N THR A 29 27.06 -10.85 46.60
CA THR A 29 25.65 -10.86 46.96
C THR A 29 24.90 -9.81 46.15
N ASN A 30 23.59 -9.94 46.11
CA ASN A 30 22.74 -8.98 45.43
C ASN A 30 22.80 -7.60 46.12
N VAL A 31 22.75 -6.54 45.32
CA VAL A 31 22.71 -5.15 45.77
C VAL A 31 21.27 -4.68 45.78
N GLY A 32 20.80 -4.26 46.96
CA GLY A 32 19.50 -3.64 47.10
C GLY A 32 19.63 -2.14 47.39
N VAL A 33 18.90 -1.32 46.64
CA VAL A 33 18.71 0.11 46.95
C VAL A 33 17.21 0.32 47.19
N GLY A 34 16.90 0.68 48.43
CA GLY A 34 15.49 0.82 48.86
C GLY A 34 14.79 -0.51 49.19
N THR A 35 15.53 -1.61 49.25
CA THR A 35 15.03 -2.94 49.66
C THR A 35 16.11 -3.69 50.47
N THR A 36 15.67 -4.37 51.53
CA THR A 36 16.51 -5.25 52.36
C THR A 36 16.53 -6.70 51.89
N ILE A 37 15.70 -7.03 50.86
CA ILE A 37 15.57 -8.36 50.27
C ILE A 37 15.76 -8.26 48.75
N PRO A 38 16.99 -8.02 48.25
CA PRO A 38 17.25 -7.94 46.81
C PRO A 38 17.08 -9.32 46.16
N ARG A 39 16.28 -9.38 45.11
CA ARG A 39 15.99 -10.61 44.35
C ARG A 39 16.86 -10.76 43.10
N PHE A 40 17.59 -9.72 42.74
CA PHE A 40 18.44 -9.64 41.57
C PHE A 40 19.79 -9.02 41.92
N ASN A 41 20.81 -9.20 41.10
CA ASN A 41 22.15 -8.68 41.31
C ASN A 41 22.18 -7.17 41.64
N LEU A 42 21.31 -6.40 41.00
CA LEU A 42 20.99 -5.02 41.41
C LEU A 42 19.46 -4.89 41.48
N HIS A 43 18.94 -4.63 42.67
CA HIS A 43 17.52 -4.42 42.92
C HIS A 43 17.32 -2.98 43.41
N LEU A 44 16.77 -2.12 42.55
CA LEU A 44 16.32 -0.76 42.86
C LEU A 44 14.81 -0.79 43.13
N GLY A 45 14.39 -0.52 44.33
CA GLY A 45 12.95 -0.49 44.64
C GLY A 45 12.62 -0.89 46.08
N GLY A 46 11.38 -0.71 46.45
CA GLY A 46 10.82 -1.03 47.77
C GLY A 46 9.48 -0.36 47.96
N PRO A 47 8.78 -0.62 49.13
CA PRO A 47 7.54 0.04 49.41
C PRO A 47 7.72 1.57 49.45
N GLY A 48 6.98 2.29 48.60
CA GLY A 48 7.03 3.76 48.54
C GLY A 48 7.81 4.35 47.37
N PHE A 49 8.47 3.54 46.52
CA PHE A 49 9.08 4.03 45.26
C PHE A 49 7.99 4.24 44.19
N ALA A 50 7.29 5.38 44.29
CA ALA A 50 6.26 5.77 43.32
C ALA A 50 6.81 6.53 42.10
N ARG A 51 8.15 6.75 42.01
CA ARG A 51 8.78 7.61 41.00
C ARG A 51 10.10 6.99 40.51
N THR A 52 10.92 7.76 39.83
CA THR A 52 12.17 7.34 39.19
C THR A 52 13.12 6.63 40.17
N ALA A 53 13.34 5.35 39.98
CA ALA A 53 14.30 4.54 40.77
C ALA A 53 15.74 4.61 40.23
N LEU A 54 15.90 4.86 38.94
CA LEU A 54 17.20 5.02 38.27
C LEU A 54 17.12 6.20 37.31
N PHE A 55 18.00 7.18 37.47
CA PHE A 55 18.23 8.26 36.53
C PHE A 55 19.64 8.15 35.96
N VAL A 56 19.76 8.14 34.63
CA VAL A 56 21.04 8.04 33.92
C VAL A 56 21.15 9.22 32.97
N GLU A 57 22.11 10.11 33.26
CA GLU A 57 22.52 11.15 32.32
C GLU A 57 23.56 10.59 31.35
N GLY A 58 23.11 10.16 30.16
CA GLY A 58 23.98 9.58 29.15
C GLY A 58 23.45 8.27 28.57
N ASN A 59 24.34 7.48 28.02
CA ASN A 59 23.97 6.21 27.36
C ASN A 59 23.83 5.07 28.35
N SER A 60 22.75 4.29 28.23
CA SER A 60 22.55 3.01 28.90
C SER A 60 22.58 1.87 27.89
N ILE A 61 23.30 0.79 28.22
CA ILE A 61 23.39 -0.39 27.38
C ILE A 61 22.75 -1.58 28.14
N PHE A 62 21.72 -2.16 27.51
CA PHE A 62 21.01 -3.34 28.02
C PHE A 62 21.28 -4.52 27.06
N HIS A 63 22.16 -5.45 27.43
CA HIS A 63 22.55 -6.55 26.55
C HIS A 63 21.45 -7.62 26.37
N ALA A 64 20.63 -7.85 27.39
CA ALA A 64 19.58 -8.87 27.36
C ALA A 64 18.16 -8.32 27.16
N GLY A 65 17.98 -7.02 27.24
CA GLY A 65 16.68 -6.34 27.09
C GLY A 65 16.16 -5.67 28.35
N ILE A 66 15.02 -5.04 28.24
CA ILE A 66 14.30 -4.35 29.31
C ILE A 66 12.93 -5.01 29.45
N ALA A 67 12.63 -5.54 30.64
CA ALA A 67 11.29 -5.98 30.98
C ALA A 67 10.62 -4.87 31.83
N ALA A 68 9.61 -4.23 31.28
CA ALA A 68 8.87 -3.15 31.91
C ALA A 68 7.39 -3.21 31.52
N SER A 69 6.50 -2.73 32.40
CA SER A 69 5.08 -2.56 32.05
C SER A 69 4.89 -1.48 30.99
N ASP A 70 5.65 -0.38 31.13
CA ASP A 70 5.62 0.75 30.21
C ASP A 70 7.04 1.25 29.92
N ILE A 71 7.30 1.54 28.66
CA ILE A 71 8.54 2.16 28.19
C ILE A 71 8.16 3.43 27.44
N THR A 72 8.47 4.60 28.02
CA THR A 72 8.28 5.89 27.36
C THR A 72 9.62 6.39 26.84
N VAL A 73 9.73 6.59 25.54
CA VAL A 73 10.96 7.06 24.88
C VAL A 73 10.63 8.14 23.85
N GLY A 74 11.51 9.12 23.71
CA GLY A 74 11.36 10.16 22.70
C GLY A 74 11.59 9.63 21.28
N VAL A 75 12.58 8.78 21.09
CA VAL A 75 12.94 8.16 19.81
C VAL A 75 13.39 6.73 20.06
N ILE A 76 12.87 5.79 19.25
CA ILE A 76 13.39 4.41 19.19
C ILE A 76 14.06 4.23 17.82
N THR A 77 15.38 3.97 17.82
CA THR A 77 16.12 3.52 16.65
C THR A 77 16.47 2.06 16.85
N ALA A 78 15.87 1.18 16.07
CA ALA A 78 16.10 -0.26 16.18
C ALA A 78 16.13 -0.92 14.79
N ASN A 79 17.04 -1.89 14.61
CA ASN A 79 17.04 -2.74 13.42
C ASN A 79 15.78 -3.62 13.37
N ASN A 80 15.27 -4.05 14.53
CA ASN A 80 14.04 -4.81 14.68
C ASN A 80 13.27 -4.28 15.88
N PHE A 81 12.07 -3.81 15.64
CA PHE A 81 11.09 -3.51 16.69
C PHE A 81 10.00 -4.57 16.65
N ARG A 82 9.89 -5.37 17.72
CA ARG A 82 8.89 -6.44 17.82
C ARG A 82 8.00 -6.19 19.02
N LEU A 83 6.72 -6.16 18.81
CA LEU A 83 5.71 -6.27 19.86
C LEU A 83 5.38 -7.77 20.00
N ASN A 84 5.99 -8.42 20.98
CA ASN A 84 5.79 -9.85 21.23
C ASN A 84 4.57 -10.09 22.13
N ASN A 85 3.42 -9.53 21.74
CA ASN A 85 2.18 -9.82 22.44
C ASN A 85 1.22 -10.57 21.51
N SER A 86 0.78 -11.72 21.95
CA SER A 86 0.00 -12.66 21.16
C SER A 86 -1.43 -12.22 20.88
N SER A 87 -1.97 -11.19 21.52
CA SER A 87 -3.38 -10.85 21.34
C SER A 87 -3.75 -9.37 21.21
N THR A 88 -2.93 -8.42 21.63
CA THR A 88 -3.37 -7.00 21.70
C THR A 88 -2.26 -5.96 21.46
N GLY A 89 -1.17 -6.32 20.77
CA GLY A 89 -0.11 -5.35 20.44
C GLY A 89 -0.60 -4.30 19.46
N HIS A 90 -0.67 -3.03 19.88
CA HIS A 90 -1.01 -1.91 19.02
C HIS A 90 0.21 -1.02 18.78
N ILE A 91 0.42 -0.61 17.53
CA ILE A 91 1.29 0.52 17.18
C ILE A 91 0.38 1.70 16.90
N ASN A 92 0.31 2.66 17.81
CA ASN A 92 -0.37 3.91 17.58
C ASN A 92 0.68 4.95 17.15
N ALA A 93 0.77 5.17 15.84
CA ALA A 93 1.72 6.10 15.24
C ALA A 93 0.99 7.11 14.35
N GLY A 94 1.36 8.38 14.43
CA GLY A 94 0.81 9.42 13.55
C GLY A 94 1.22 9.18 12.09
N ILE A 95 2.46 8.77 11.84
CA ILE A 95 2.99 8.42 10.52
C ILE A 95 3.86 7.17 10.67
N VAL A 96 3.63 6.18 9.83
CA VAL A 96 4.50 5.00 9.67
C VAL A 96 5.18 5.12 8.31
N THR A 97 6.49 5.40 8.30
CA THR A 97 7.30 5.40 7.10
C THR A 97 8.12 4.11 7.07
N THR A 98 7.92 3.29 6.07
CA THR A 98 8.60 2.00 5.93
C THR A 98 8.79 1.66 4.46
N GLY A 99 9.86 0.96 4.13
CA GLY A 99 10.06 0.40 2.78
C GLY A 99 9.08 -0.75 2.49
N ARG A 100 8.60 -1.43 3.53
CA ARG A 100 7.61 -2.51 3.43
C ARG A 100 6.81 -2.59 4.72
N LEU A 101 5.49 -2.51 4.62
CA LEU A 101 4.57 -2.79 5.72
C LEU A 101 3.86 -4.12 5.44
N ILE A 102 4.07 -5.11 6.31
CA ILE A 102 3.35 -6.38 6.26
C ILE A 102 2.36 -6.41 7.41
N VAL A 103 1.08 -6.54 7.10
CA VAL A 103 0.00 -6.65 8.08
C VAL A 103 -0.62 -8.03 7.94
N GLY A 104 -0.45 -8.86 8.97
CA GLY A 104 -0.97 -10.23 9.02
C GLY A 104 0.05 -11.31 8.67
N THR A 105 -0.31 -12.54 8.96
CA THR A 105 0.43 -13.76 8.60
C THR A 105 -0.43 -14.58 7.66
N SER A 106 0.13 -15.11 6.60
CA SER A 106 -0.50 -16.05 5.64
C SER A 106 -1.99 -15.80 5.35
N GLY A 107 -2.32 -15.06 4.31
CA GLY A 107 -3.70 -14.92 3.80
C GLY A 107 -4.39 -13.57 4.00
N ASN A 108 -4.05 -12.81 5.04
CA ASN A 108 -4.60 -11.45 5.28
C ASN A 108 -3.46 -10.43 5.34
N VAL A 109 -2.76 -10.25 4.24
CA VAL A 109 -1.58 -9.38 4.18
C VAL A 109 -1.94 -8.07 3.52
N ILE A 110 -1.57 -6.95 4.14
CA ILE A 110 -1.45 -5.66 3.45
C ILE A 110 0.04 -5.45 3.24
N THR A 111 0.46 -5.40 1.99
CA THR A 111 1.86 -5.20 1.60
C THR A 111 2.02 -3.86 0.91
N SER A 112 3.01 -3.08 1.31
CA SER A 112 3.50 -1.94 0.54
C SER A 112 4.89 -2.29 0.02
N THR A 113 5.10 -2.17 -1.28
CA THR A 113 6.38 -2.49 -1.94
C THR A 113 7.18 -1.22 -2.24
N SER A 114 8.48 -1.37 -2.49
CA SER A 114 9.37 -0.24 -2.82
C SER A 114 9.02 0.45 -4.14
N ASP A 115 8.28 -0.21 -5.03
CA ASP A 115 7.78 0.32 -6.30
C ASP A 115 6.39 0.96 -6.18
N SER A 116 6.01 1.36 -4.96
CA SER A 116 4.77 2.09 -4.63
C SER A 116 3.47 1.33 -4.93
N LYS A 117 3.51 -0.01 -4.89
CA LYS A 117 2.31 -0.83 -5.01
C LYS A 117 1.80 -1.29 -3.64
N ILE A 118 0.50 -1.42 -3.52
CA ILE A 118 -0.20 -1.93 -2.33
C ILE A 118 -0.91 -3.22 -2.68
N GLY A 119 -0.58 -4.31 -1.98
CA GLY A 119 -1.24 -5.60 -2.10
C GLY A 119 -2.16 -5.90 -0.92
N PHE A 120 -3.37 -6.37 -1.19
CA PHE A 120 -4.27 -6.92 -0.19
C PHE A 120 -4.46 -8.41 -0.49
N GLY A 121 -3.95 -9.27 0.41
CA GLY A 121 -3.95 -10.71 0.22
C GLY A 121 -2.83 -11.23 -0.68
N THR A 122 -1.99 -10.38 -1.24
CA THR A 122 -0.84 -10.73 -2.07
C THR A 122 0.44 -10.07 -1.60
N VAL A 123 1.56 -10.77 -1.72
CA VAL A 123 2.91 -10.24 -1.44
C VAL A 123 3.62 -9.72 -2.70
N SER A 124 3.02 -9.96 -3.87
CA SER A 124 3.58 -9.59 -5.18
C SER A 124 2.53 -8.85 -6.01
N PRO A 125 2.18 -7.61 -5.62
CA PRO A 125 1.15 -6.84 -6.32
C PRO A 125 1.55 -6.53 -7.77
N ARG A 126 0.65 -6.84 -8.72
CA ARG A 126 0.84 -6.65 -10.17
C ARG A 126 0.47 -5.24 -10.63
N SER A 127 -0.37 -4.55 -9.85
CA SER A 127 -0.86 -3.20 -10.13
C SER A 127 -0.63 -2.27 -8.93
N PRO A 128 -0.77 -0.94 -9.06
CA PRO A 128 -0.62 0.00 -7.95
C PRO A 128 -1.46 -0.35 -6.71
N VAL A 129 -2.65 -0.92 -6.91
CA VAL A 129 -3.43 -1.58 -5.86
C VAL A 129 -3.86 -2.93 -6.40
N ASP A 130 -3.41 -4.01 -5.77
CA ASP A 130 -3.74 -5.39 -6.15
C ASP A 130 -4.45 -6.09 -4.99
N ILE A 131 -5.65 -6.58 -5.24
CA ILE A 131 -6.50 -7.24 -4.23
C ILE A 131 -6.78 -8.66 -4.70
N GLU A 132 -6.14 -9.63 -4.08
CA GLU A 132 -6.27 -11.05 -4.44
C GLU A 132 -7.47 -11.71 -3.73
N SER A 133 -8.59 -11.00 -3.68
CA SER A 133 -9.83 -11.49 -3.08
C SER A 133 -11.03 -10.72 -3.61
N ARG A 134 -12.22 -11.02 -3.07
CA ARG A 134 -13.44 -10.29 -3.43
C ARG A 134 -13.41 -8.89 -2.85
N VAL A 135 -13.77 -7.91 -3.65
CA VAL A 135 -13.97 -6.52 -3.24
C VAL A 135 -15.46 -6.25 -3.10
N ARG A 136 -15.90 -5.74 -1.94
CA ARG A 136 -17.25 -5.22 -1.75
C ARG A 136 -17.19 -3.71 -1.62
N LEU A 137 -17.66 -3.01 -2.64
CA LEU A 137 -17.76 -1.55 -2.65
C LEU A 137 -19.22 -1.14 -2.47
N LYS A 138 -19.48 -0.12 -1.67
CA LYS A 138 -20.82 0.49 -1.56
C LYS A 138 -21.13 1.34 -2.80
N SER A 139 -20.12 2.02 -3.31
CA SER A 139 -20.15 2.79 -4.55
C SER A 139 -18.74 2.92 -5.09
N TYR A 140 -18.59 3.14 -6.40
CA TYR A 140 -17.32 3.44 -7.05
C TYR A 140 -17.57 4.44 -8.18
N HIS A 141 -16.54 5.16 -8.56
CA HIS A 141 -16.54 6.08 -9.68
C HIS A 141 -15.56 5.59 -10.72
N GLU A 142 -16.01 5.51 -11.96
CA GLU A 142 -15.14 5.18 -13.09
C GLU A 142 -14.64 6.45 -13.77
N ALA A 143 -13.39 6.45 -14.19
CA ALA A 143 -12.85 7.55 -14.96
C ALA A 143 -13.47 7.57 -16.36
N VAL A 144 -13.75 8.78 -16.86
CA VAL A 144 -14.12 9.02 -18.24
C VAL A 144 -13.06 9.87 -18.92
N LYS A 145 -12.71 9.53 -20.17
CA LYS A 145 -11.77 10.27 -20.99
C LYS A 145 -12.42 10.72 -22.30
N SER A 146 -12.35 12.01 -22.60
CA SER A 146 -12.63 12.50 -23.94
C SER A 146 -11.49 12.17 -24.87
N VAL A 147 -11.80 11.62 -26.04
CA VAL A 147 -10.86 11.29 -27.10
C VAL A 147 -11.23 12.01 -28.38
N SER A 148 -10.26 12.22 -29.25
CA SER A 148 -10.44 12.84 -30.55
C SER A 148 -9.82 11.98 -31.65
N SER A 149 -10.33 12.10 -32.86
CA SER A 149 -9.73 11.52 -34.04
C SER A 149 -8.65 12.44 -34.62
N ALA A 150 -7.65 11.84 -35.22
CA ALA A 150 -6.65 12.50 -36.03
C ALA A 150 -6.37 11.65 -37.30
N SER A 151 -6.66 12.21 -38.46
CA SER A 151 -6.55 11.49 -39.75
C SER A 151 -7.34 10.17 -39.76
N GLY A 152 -8.53 10.18 -39.16
CA GLY A 152 -9.43 9.02 -39.10
C GLY A 152 -9.06 7.98 -38.02
N ASN A 153 -8.01 8.17 -37.23
CA ASN A 153 -7.64 7.28 -36.13
C ASN A 153 -7.99 7.89 -34.78
N VAL A 154 -8.46 7.04 -33.85
CA VAL A 154 -8.72 7.37 -32.44
C VAL A 154 -7.90 6.48 -31.55
N ASN A 155 -7.10 7.07 -30.66
CA ASN A 155 -6.35 6.34 -29.65
C ASN A 155 -7.19 6.14 -28.39
N ILE A 156 -7.35 4.91 -27.97
CA ILE A 156 -8.03 4.48 -26.72
C ILE A 156 -6.96 3.94 -25.79
N ASP A 157 -6.59 4.72 -24.77
CA ASP A 157 -5.60 4.33 -23.78
C ASP A 157 -6.28 3.72 -22.56
N LEU A 158 -6.20 2.40 -22.41
CA LEU A 158 -6.86 1.66 -21.34
C LEU A 158 -6.19 1.82 -19.96
N SER A 159 -5.02 2.46 -19.90
CA SER A 159 -4.37 2.78 -18.62
C SER A 159 -4.96 4.01 -17.92
N VAL A 160 -5.69 4.87 -18.64
CA VAL A 160 -6.17 6.15 -18.11
C VAL A 160 -7.67 6.17 -17.80
N ALA A 161 -8.47 5.32 -18.45
CA ALA A 161 -9.91 5.23 -18.23
C ALA A 161 -10.47 3.91 -18.77
N GLN A 162 -11.69 3.58 -18.33
CA GLN A 162 -12.52 2.52 -18.91
C GLN A 162 -13.72 3.07 -19.70
N ASN A 163 -14.02 4.35 -19.58
CA ASN A 163 -15.09 5.01 -20.31
C ASN A 163 -14.51 6.12 -21.19
N PHE A 164 -14.88 6.10 -22.47
CA PHE A 164 -14.38 7.05 -23.46
C PHE A 164 -15.54 7.76 -24.12
N THR A 165 -15.36 9.06 -24.38
CA THR A 165 -16.31 9.86 -25.16
C THR A 165 -15.59 10.42 -26.39
N LEU A 166 -16.07 10.05 -27.57
CA LEU A 166 -15.61 10.56 -28.85
C LEU A 166 -16.68 11.51 -29.40
N THR A 167 -16.34 12.79 -29.61
CA THR A 167 -17.15 13.68 -30.42
C THR A 167 -16.55 13.70 -31.83
N THR A 168 -17.33 13.29 -32.83
CA THR A 168 -16.83 13.18 -34.21
C THR A 168 -16.66 14.55 -34.84
N THR A 169 -15.50 14.79 -35.42
CA THR A 169 -15.20 15.97 -36.25
C THR A 169 -14.87 15.56 -37.70
N GLU A 170 -14.54 14.31 -37.91
CA GLU A 170 -14.22 13.68 -39.18
C GLU A 170 -14.72 12.23 -39.21
N ASN A 171 -14.61 11.54 -40.34
CA ASN A 171 -14.88 10.12 -40.43
C ASN A 171 -13.78 9.36 -39.65
N VAL A 172 -14.20 8.37 -38.86
CA VAL A 172 -13.29 7.52 -38.09
C VAL A 172 -13.20 6.16 -38.77
N THR A 173 -12.01 5.81 -39.18
CA THR A 173 -11.74 4.58 -39.92
C THR A 173 -11.00 3.55 -39.07
N GLN A 174 -10.49 3.94 -37.90
CA GLN A 174 -9.69 3.07 -37.06
C GLN A 174 -9.68 3.51 -35.60
N PHE A 175 -9.64 2.54 -34.69
CA PHE A 175 -9.31 2.72 -33.28
C PHE A 175 -8.00 2.00 -32.96
N THR A 176 -7.10 2.67 -32.24
CA THR A 176 -5.85 2.06 -31.75
C THR A 176 -5.93 1.90 -30.24
N LEU A 177 -5.86 0.66 -29.76
CA LEU A 177 -5.80 0.38 -28.33
C LEU A 177 -4.36 0.51 -27.84
N LEU A 178 -4.18 1.29 -26.78
CA LEU A 178 -2.91 1.52 -26.10
C LEU A 178 -2.98 0.95 -24.69
N ASN A 179 -1.83 0.50 -24.16
CA ASN A 179 -1.68 0.02 -22.79
C ASN A 179 -2.74 -1.03 -22.42
N THR A 180 -2.93 -2.00 -23.31
CA THR A 180 -3.88 -3.10 -23.10
C THR A 180 -3.43 -3.95 -21.91
N PRO A 181 -4.30 -4.23 -20.92
CA PRO A 181 -3.97 -5.16 -19.84
C PRO A 181 -3.93 -6.59 -20.38
N ASP A 182 -3.14 -7.44 -19.72
CA ASP A 182 -3.03 -8.87 -20.07
C ASP A 182 -4.24 -9.71 -19.60
N ASP A 183 -5.06 -9.14 -18.72
CA ASP A 183 -6.22 -9.77 -18.11
C ASP A 183 -7.53 -9.44 -18.85
N VAL A 184 -8.65 -9.99 -18.34
CA VAL A 184 -10.00 -9.63 -18.79
C VAL A 184 -10.23 -8.14 -18.59
N THR A 185 -10.62 -7.46 -19.64
CA THR A 185 -10.92 -6.03 -19.59
C THR A 185 -12.24 -5.70 -20.23
N THR A 186 -12.84 -4.61 -19.79
CA THR A 186 -14.05 -4.03 -20.37
C THR A 186 -13.85 -2.54 -20.52
N PHE A 187 -14.27 -1.96 -21.63
CA PHE A 187 -14.34 -0.52 -21.80
C PHE A 187 -15.61 -0.12 -22.55
N THR A 188 -16.04 1.11 -22.33
CA THR A 188 -17.23 1.69 -22.96
C THR A 188 -16.82 2.87 -23.81
N LEU A 189 -17.37 2.94 -25.03
CA LEU A 189 -17.19 4.04 -25.96
C LEU A 189 -18.55 4.69 -26.23
N LYS A 190 -18.68 5.97 -25.84
CA LYS A 190 -19.77 6.84 -26.25
C LYS A 190 -19.32 7.62 -27.48
N ILE A 191 -20.01 7.46 -28.58
CA ILE A 191 -19.79 8.22 -29.81
C ILE A 191 -20.87 9.31 -29.88
N VAL A 192 -20.46 10.56 -29.97
CA VAL A 192 -21.34 11.72 -30.14
C VAL A 192 -21.08 12.29 -31.52
N GLN A 193 -22.10 12.35 -32.35
CA GLN A 193 -22.00 13.01 -33.65
C GLN A 193 -21.88 14.53 -33.47
N GLY A 194 -20.91 15.12 -34.13
CA GLY A 194 -20.75 16.58 -34.15
C GLY A 194 -21.88 17.29 -34.91
N SER A 195 -21.59 18.49 -35.37
CA SER A 195 -22.55 19.30 -36.17
C SER A 195 -22.88 18.68 -37.54
N THR A 196 -22.06 17.72 -37.99
CA THR A 196 -22.26 16.97 -39.23
C THR A 196 -22.08 15.50 -38.93
N GLY A 197 -23.00 14.65 -39.40
CA GLY A 197 -22.92 13.22 -39.25
C GLY A 197 -21.67 12.63 -39.91
N ARG A 198 -21.00 11.72 -39.24
CA ARG A 198 -19.74 11.10 -39.69
C ARG A 198 -19.84 9.58 -39.60
N SER A 199 -19.20 8.89 -40.50
CA SER A 199 -19.05 7.44 -40.43
C SER A 199 -17.99 7.05 -39.38
N VAL A 200 -18.26 5.97 -38.64
CA VAL A 200 -17.33 5.43 -37.63
C VAL A 200 -17.26 3.92 -37.78
N GLY A 201 -16.06 3.41 -38.03
CA GLY A 201 -15.81 1.97 -38.15
C GLY A 201 -15.56 1.34 -36.78
N ILE A 202 -16.63 0.91 -36.12
CA ILE A 202 -16.57 0.33 -34.77
C ILE A 202 -16.08 -1.12 -34.69
N ASP A 203 -15.69 -1.69 -35.81
CA ASP A 203 -15.09 -3.02 -35.97
C ASP A 203 -13.59 -2.95 -36.36
N THR A 204 -13.04 -1.75 -36.52
CA THR A 204 -11.68 -1.54 -37.01
C THR A 204 -10.74 -1.17 -35.89
N PHE A 205 -10.43 -2.13 -35.05
CA PHE A 205 -9.49 -1.97 -33.92
C PHE A 205 -8.11 -2.54 -34.28
N LYS A 206 -7.06 -1.88 -33.76
CA LYS A 206 -5.66 -2.34 -33.82
C LYS A 206 -4.99 -2.18 -32.48
N ASN A 207 -3.96 -2.98 -32.21
CA ASN A 207 -3.05 -2.75 -31.10
C ASN A 207 -2.03 -1.64 -31.43
N SER A 208 -1.21 -1.25 -30.45
CA SER A 208 -0.15 -0.24 -30.63
C SER A 208 0.90 -0.63 -31.66
N GLY A 209 1.08 -1.92 -31.94
CA GLY A 209 1.97 -2.46 -33.00
C GLY A 209 1.34 -2.47 -34.39
N GLY A 210 0.08 -2.00 -34.55
CA GLY A 210 -0.62 -1.95 -35.83
C GLY A 210 -1.31 -3.26 -36.25
N THR A 211 -1.29 -4.31 -35.42
CA THR A 211 -1.98 -5.58 -35.69
C THR A 211 -3.48 -5.41 -35.45
N GLY A 212 -4.30 -5.86 -36.41
CA GLY A 212 -5.75 -5.84 -36.31
C GLY A 212 -6.27 -6.69 -35.15
N ILE A 213 -7.26 -6.18 -34.46
CA ILE A 213 -7.97 -6.87 -33.39
C ILE A 213 -9.38 -7.19 -33.88
N PRO A 214 -9.75 -8.48 -33.99
CA PRO A 214 -11.09 -8.86 -34.43
C PRO A 214 -12.13 -8.42 -33.40
N VAL A 215 -13.28 -7.92 -33.90
CA VAL A 215 -14.43 -7.57 -33.07
C VAL A 215 -15.59 -8.48 -33.43
N TYR A 216 -16.08 -9.21 -32.44
CA TYR A 216 -17.24 -10.10 -32.58
C TYR A 216 -18.50 -9.42 -32.06
N TRP A 217 -19.56 -9.40 -32.88
CA TRP A 217 -20.86 -8.84 -32.54
C TRP A 217 -21.89 -9.95 -32.38
N PRO A 218 -22.93 -9.75 -31.54
CA PRO A 218 -24.01 -10.70 -31.41
C PRO A 218 -24.66 -11.05 -32.75
N GLY A 219 -24.81 -12.34 -33.04
CA GLY A 219 -25.35 -12.83 -34.31
C GLY A 219 -24.48 -12.57 -35.53
N GLY A 220 -23.22 -12.10 -35.35
CA GLY A 220 -22.32 -11.72 -36.43
C GLY A 220 -22.74 -10.44 -37.18
N ILE A 221 -23.65 -9.66 -36.62
CA ILE A 221 -24.21 -8.47 -37.27
C ILE A 221 -23.48 -7.22 -36.74
N LEU A 222 -22.73 -6.54 -37.63
CA LEU A 222 -22.10 -5.26 -37.33
C LEU A 222 -23.17 -4.16 -37.13
N PRO A 223 -23.22 -3.50 -35.97
CA PRO A 223 -24.14 -2.38 -35.78
C PRO A 223 -23.78 -1.18 -36.67
N VAL A 224 -24.80 -0.51 -37.17
CA VAL A 224 -24.62 0.73 -37.92
C VAL A 224 -24.61 1.90 -36.96
N VAL A 225 -23.55 2.70 -36.94
CA VAL A 225 -23.41 3.89 -36.09
C VAL A 225 -24.37 4.96 -36.59
N THR A 226 -25.11 5.59 -35.68
CA THR A 226 -26.02 6.70 -35.97
C THR A 226 -25.24 7.88 -36.53
N VAL A 227 -25.68 8.44 -37.66
CA VAL A 227 -25.01 9.56 -38.32
C VAL A 227 -25.76 10.91 -38.16
N GLY A 228 -26.84 10.95 -37.38
CA GLY A 228 -27.59 12.18 -37.10
C GLY A 228 -26.79 13.18 -36.27
N ALA A 229 -26.69 14.44 -36.71
CA ALA A 229 -26.00 15.50 -35.96
C ALA A 229 -26.51 15.61 -34.52
N GLY A 230 -25.60 15.69 -33.55
CA GLY A 230 -25.90 15.73 -32.11
C GLY A 230 -26.35 14.40 -31.50
N LYS A 231 -26.59 13.36 -32.29
CA LYS A 231 -27.00 12.05 -31.80
C LYS A 231 -25.81 11.31 -31.18
N SER A 232 -26.08 10.38 -30.26
CA SER A 232 -25.05 9.58 -29.65
C SER A 232 -25.41 8.11 -29.56
N ASP A 233 -24.38 7.27 -29.65
CA ASP A 233 -24.45 5.82 -29.49
C ASP A 233 -23.47 5.39 -28.37
N ILE A 234 -23.80 4.31 -27.69
CA ILE A 234 -22.99 3.72 -26.64
C ILE A 234 -22.68 2.27 -27.00
N TYR A 235 -21.41 1.92 -27.00
CA TYR A 235 -20.92 0.57 -27.24
C TYR A 235 -20.05 0.14 -26.08
N SER A 236 -20.20 -1.10 -25.62
CA SER A 236 -19.31 -1.72 -24.66
C SER A 236 -18.53 -2.84 -25.33
N PHE A 237 -17.25 -2.93 -25.01
CA PHE A 237 -16.33 -3.95 -25.53
C PHE A 237 -15.76 -4.70 -24.36
N LYS A 238 -15.67 -6.03 -24.50
CA LYS A 238 -15.03 -6.91 -23.53
C LYS A 238 -14.02 -7.80 -24.23
N SER A 239 -12.87 -7.98 -23.60
CA SER A 239 -11.87 -8.97 -23.97
C SER A 239 -11.62 -9.92 -22.83
N PHE A 240 -11.33 -11.19 -23.15
CA PHE A 240 -10.99 -12.23 -22.19
C PHE A 240 -9.52 -12.66 -22.26
N ASN A 241 -8.75 -12.07 -23.20
CA ASN A 241 -7.39 -12.51 -23.55
C ASN A 241 -6.45 -11.37 -23.89
N GLY A 242 -6.40 -10.32 -23.05
CA GLY A 242 -5.45 -9.24 -23.24
C GLY A 242 -5.69 -8.36 -24.46
N CYS A 243 -6.95 -8.21 -24.88
CA CYS A 243 -7.36 -7.49 -26.08
C CYS A 243 -6.86 -8.10 -27.40
N ALA A 244 -6.53 -9.40 -27.43
CA ALA A 244 -6.28 -10.08 -28.70
C ALA A 244 -7.55 -10.21 -29.56
N GLU A 245 -8.72 -10.13 -28.94
CA GLU A 245 -10.03 -10.06 -29.57
C GLU A 245 -11.00 -9.25 -28.70
N LEU A 246 -12.04 -8.72 -29.30
CA LEU A 246 -13.08 -7.94 -28.63
C LEU A 246 -14.46 -8.51 -28.90
N TYR A 247 -15.31 -8.50 -27.87
CA TYR A 247 -16.74 -8.80 -27.97
C TYR A 247 -17.50 -7.48 -27.75
N GLY A 248 -18.12 -7.00 -28.82
CA GLY A 248 -18.85 -5.73 -28.82
C GLY A 248 -20.33 -5.95 -28.48
N VAL A 249 -20.88 -5.05 -27.70
CA VAL A 249 -22.31 -5.00 -27.35
C VAL A 249 -22.81 -3.58 -27.55
N VAL A 250 -23.99 -3.44 -28.17
CA VAL A 250 -24.69 -2.16 -28.29
C VAL A 250 -25.39 -1.84 -26.97
N GLY A 251 -24.92 -0.81 -26.25
CA GLY A 251 -25.56 -0.32 -25.04
C GLY A 251 -26.79 0.54 -25.34
N GLY A 252 -26.80 1.18 -26.50
CA GLY A 252 -27.91 1.96 -27.02
C GLY A 252 -27.47 2.85 -28.16
N GLN A 253 -28.44 3.25 -29.00
CA GLN A 253 -28.20 4.09 -30.17
C GLN A 253 -29.21 5.19 -30.31
N ASN A 254 -28.84 6.23 -31.06
CA ASN A 254 -29.72 7.35 -31.43
C ASN A 254 -30.26 8.14 -30.22
N PHE A 255 -29.44 8.31 -29.20
CA PHE A 255 -29.78 9.17 -28.07
C PHE A 255 -29.66 10.66 -28.44
N GLY A 256 -30.56 11.49 -27.92
CA GLY A 256 -30.58 12.96 -28.09
C GLY A 256 -31.54 13.48 -29.15
#